data_0bde7f488102022a68f7bc0e1cd1fead
#
_entry.id   0bde7f488102022a68f7bc0e1cd1fead
#
_cell.length_a   1.000
_cell.length_b   1.000
_cell.length_c   1.000
_cell.angle_alpha   90.00
_cell.angle_beta   90.00
_cell.angle_gamma   90.00
#
_symmetry.space_group_name_H-M   'P 1'
#
loop_
_entity.id
_entity.type
_entity.pdbx_description
1 polymer ?
#
loop_
_entity_poly.entity_id
_entity_poly.type
_entity_poly.pdbx_seq_one_letter_code
_entity_poly.pdbx_strand_id
1 'polypeptide(L)'
;MALETISELRPGSQIIGAHLAYEGADSLLTSPTSRTIRVVTAATLLEALSTRTLPTNIPGLRLVVCENLEQLDSIYELGVSLLRMITQSNSTRFVGLSASVNDPTDLANWLDVEPAALSSFRPQDRDQSLTVSSQTFTIPHSVSLFKAMAGPAHRAIQYSPSGSPVLIFVPSRGRCRSTAMDLVTRCTLDMETARGYIDVNISDDLIGGYCARLNDQTLVDFVSKGVGFFHPGIDKSDRNLMLGMYAEGLIRVLIVPKDSCWIVPVRAAIVIVMGTQFVQIQGGCDTRQIWEYSLTELVRMQSRAVRHTGTGQFHLFCQAEALQTYSRFLDDGLPMESQLIETKTLQKWVKAVFHHHHIDKQRVIDALSFTFLAQRVASNPSYYGFTKKNQDENLSTIVDQLVEAMREPAEAFS
;
A
#
# COMPACT_ATOMS: atom_id res chain seq x y z
N MET A 1 3.08 -0.89 -14.03
CA MET A 1 4.33 -0.54 -13.30
C MET A 1 5.20 -1.76 -13.03
N ALA A 2 4.86 -2.69 -12.13
CA ALA A 2 5.73 -3.85 -11.85
C ALA A 2 6.06 -4.67 -13.12
N LEU A 3 5.09 -4.92 -13.99
CA LEU A 3 5.27 -5.61 -15.26
C LEU A 3 6.18 -4.85 -16.24
N GLU A 4 6.04 -3.53 -16.33
CA GLU A 4 6.89 -2.68 -17.19
C GLU A 4 8.33 -2.70 -16.70
N THR A 5 8.55 -2.51 -15.40
CA THR A 5 9.88 -2.54 -14.78
C THR A 5 10.56 -3.90 -14.95
N ILE A 6 9.83 -5.01 -14.81
CA ILE A 6 10.39 -6.35 -14.96
C ILE A 6 10.74 -6.62 -16.44
N SER A 7 9.93 -6.12 -17.40
CA SER A 7 10.21 -6.27 -18.84
C SER A 7 11.49 -5.53 -19.26
N GLU A 8 11.76 -4.38 -18.65
CA GLU A 8 13.00 -3.62 -18.88
C GLU A 8 14.23 -4.32 -18.31
N LEU A 9 14.09 -4.98 -17.14
CA LEU A 9 15.19 -5.65 -16.46
C LEU A 9 15.56 -7.01 -17.07
N ARG A 10 14.64 -7.67 -17.78
CA ARG A 10 14.87 -9.01 -18.35
C ARG A 10 14.26 -9.17 -19.75
N PRO A 11 14.90 -8.64 -20.79
CA PRO A 11 14.49 -8.86 -22.18
C PRO A 11 14.47 -10.38 -22.50
N GLY A 12 13.41 -10.84 -23.12
CA GLY A 12 13.24 -12.24 -23.51
C GLY A 12 12.57 -13.15 -22.46
N SER A 13 12.17 -12.62 -21.30
CA SER A 13 11.28 -13.33 -20.37
C SER A 13 9.82 -13.10 -20.76
N GLN A 14 9.04 -14.15 -20.77
CA GLN A 14 7.59 -14.01 -20.94
C GLN A 14 6.98 -13.57 -19.61
N ILE A 15 6.33 -12.40 -19.60
CA ILE A 15 5.66 -11.87 -18.43
C ILE A 15 4.17 -12.08 -18.63
N ILE A 16 3.55 -12.87 -17.76
CA ILE A 16 2.10 -13.10 -17.76
C ILE A 16 1.51 -12.37 -16.57
N GLY A 17 0.70 -11.34 -16.82
CA GLY A 17 -0.08 -10.66 -15.80
C GLY A 17 -1.42 -11.33 -15.63
N ALA A 18 -1.73 -11.85 -14.46
CA ALA A 18 -3.03 -12.44 -14.13
C ALA A 18 -4.17 -11.42 -14.00
N HIS A 19 -3.90 -10.13 -14.24
CA HIS A 19 -4.93 -9.09 -14.36
C HIS A 19 -5.79 -9.20 -15.61
N LEU A 20 -5.39 -10.04 -16.53
CA LEU A 20 -6.21 -10.32 -17.69
C LEU A 20 -7.25 -11.33 -17.23
N ALA A 21 -8.48 -10.88 -17.01
CA ALA A 21 -9.65 -11.67 -16.66
C ALA A 21 -9.99 -12.81 -17.67
N TYR A 22 -9.07 -13.12 -18.55
CA TYR A 22 -9.20 -14.09 -19.63
C TYR A 22 -8.38 -15.37 -19.40
N GLU A 23 -7.39 -15.35 -18.53
CA GLU A 23 -6.68 -16.56 -18.10
C GLU A 23 -7.21 -16.95 -16.73
N GLY A 24 -8.03 -17.94 -16.64
CA GLY A 24 -8.60 -18.42 -15.39
C GLY A 24 -7.52 -18.83 -14.38
N ALA A 25 -7.92 -18.95 -13.11
CA ALA A 25 -7.06 -19.38 -12.01
C ALA A 25 -6.28 -20.67 -12.32
N ASP A 26 -6.80 -21.52 -13.18
CA ASP A 26 -6.19 -22.78 -13.62
C ASP A 26 -4.84 -22.60 -14.35
N SER A 27 -4.62 -21.47 -15.03
CA SER A 27 -3.36 -21.22 -15.73
C SER A 27 -2.18 -21.07 -14.78
N LEU A 28 -2.40 -20.66 -13.52
CA LEU A 28 -1.35 -20.51 -12.51
C LEU A 28 -0.74 -21.85 -12.08
N LEU A 29 -1.52 -22.92 -12.15
CA LEU A 29 -1.14 -24.26 -11.71
C LEU A 29 -0.50 -25.09 -12.83
N THR A 30 -0.49 -24.61 -14.08
CA THR A 30 0.07 -25.32 -15.21
C THR A 30 1.56 -25.07 -15.37
N SER A 31 2.28 -26.08 -15.90
CA SER A 31 3.70 -25.93 -16.23
C SER A 31 3.88 -24.91 -17.35
N PRO A 32 4.74 -23.90 -17.15
CA PRO A 32 5.05 -22.95 -18.23
C PRO A 32 5.92 -23.64 -19.30
N THR A 33 5.69 -23.30 -20.56
CA THR A 33 6.46 -23.81 -21.70
C THR A 33 7.82 -23.12 -21.86
N SER A 34 8.03 -22.00 -21.16
CA SER A 34 9.25 -21.20 -21.19
C SER A 34 9.55 -20.59 -19.81
N ARG A 35 10.69 -19.90 -19.67
CA ARG A 35 10.97 -19.10 -18.48
C ARG A 35 9.94 -17.98 -18.36
N THR A 36 9.08 -18.09 -17.36
CA THR A 36 7.92 -17.22 -17.20
C THR A 36 7.96 -16.57 -15.82
N ILE A 37 7.69 -15.26 -15.76
CA ILE A 37 7.39 -14.53 -14.54
C ILE A 37 5.89 -14.26 -14.54
N ARG A 38 5.19 -14.74 -13.50
CA ARG A 38 3.77 -14.51 -13.31
C ARG A 38 3.57 -13.48 -12.22
N VAL A 39 2.83 -12.41 -12.52
CA VAL A 39 2.43 -11.41 -11.53
C VAL A 39 0.95 -11.62 -11.24
N VAL A 40 0.63 -11.91 -10.00
CA VAL A 40 -0.72 -12.29 -9.58
C VAL A 40 -1.17 -11.46 -8.39
N THR A 41 -2.48 -11.25 -8.23
CA THR A 41 -3.04 -10.72 -7.00
C THR A 41 -3.23 -11.86 -5.98
N ALA A 42 -3.26 -11.51 -4.70
CA ALA A 42 -3.56 -12.48 -3.64
C ALA A 42 -4.93 -13.16 -3.85
N ALA A 43 -5.93 -12.41 -4.33
CA ALA A 43 -7.25 -12.94 -4.63
C ALA A 43 -7.22 -14.00 -5.73
N THR A 44 -6.53 -13.74 -6.84
CA THR A 44 -6.38 -14.70 -7.95
C THR A 44 -5.61 -15.95 -7.51
N LEU A 45 -4.58 -15.76 -6.68
CA LEU A 45 -3.82 -16.89 -6.12
C LEU A 45 -4.72 -17.76 -5.23
N LEU A 46 -5.46 -17.15 -4.31
CA LEU A 46 -6.35 -17.88 -3.41
C LEU A 46 -7.47 -18.59 -4.19
N GLU A 47 -8.04 -17.97 -5.22
CA GLU A 47 -9.02 -18.58 -6.11
C GLU A 47 -8.45 -19.83 -6.79
N ALA A 48 -7.25 -19.74 -7.36
CA ALA A 48 -6.56 -20.87 -7.99
C ALA A 48 -6.32 -22.02 -7.02
N LEU A 49 -6.03 -21.73 -5.75
CA LEU A 49 -5.76 -22.73 -4.71
C LEU A 49 -7.02 -23.17 -3.95
N SER A 50 -8.17 -22.55 -4.15
CA SER A 50 -9.45 -22.90 -3.49
C SER A 50 -10.24 -23.97 -4.25
N THR A 51 -9.56 -24.87 -4.96
CA THR A 51 -10.17 -26.00 -5.66
C THR A 51 -10.45 -27.16 -4.70
N ARG A 52 -11.39 -28.03 -5.05
CA ARG A 52 -11.79 -29.20 -4.23
C ARG A 52 -10.63 -30.11 -3.85
N THR A 53 -9.64 -30.19 -4.71
CA THR A 53 -8.40 -30.95 -4.49
C THR A 53 -7.26 -29.95 -4.59
N LEU A 54 -6.62 -29.65 -3.45
CA LEU A 54 -5.39 -28.87 -3.46
C LEU A 54 -4.37 -29.61 -4.34
N PRO A 55 -3.68 -28.92 -5.25
CA PRO A 55 -2.62 -29.54 -6.03
C PRO A 55 -1.54 -30.01 -5.07
N THR A 56 -0.99 -31.20 -5.33
CA THR A 56 0.12 -31.75 -4.53
C THR A 56 1.47 -31.15 -4.90
N ASN A 57 1.53 -30.45 -6.02
CA ASN A 57 2.74 -29.82 -6.53
C ASN A 57 2.40 -28.76 -7.59
N ILE A 58 3.24 -27.72 -7.71
CA ILE A 58 3.21 -26.75 -8.80
C ILE A 58 4.49 -26.91 -9.62
N PRO A 59 4.41 -27.58 -10.79
CA PRO A 59 5.60 -27.90 -11.56
C PRO A 59 6.35 -26.64 -12.01
N GLY A 60 7.67 -26.65 -11.84
CA GLY A 60 8.53 -25.56 -12.33
C GLY A 60 8.55 -24.30 -11.49
N LEU A 61 7.78 -24.21 -10.40
CA LEU A 61 7.84 -23.08 -9.48
C LEU A 61 9.16 -23.12 -8.69
N ARG A 62 9.97 -22.08 -8.84
CA ARG A 62 11.30 -21.98 -8.22
C ARG A 62 11.42 -20.82 -7.24
N LEU A 63 10.69 -19.75 -7.49
CA LEU A 63 10.77 -18.51 -6.72
C LEU A 63 9.38 -17.90 -6.57
N VAL A 64 9.06 -17.50 -5.36
CA VAL A 64 7.88 -16.69 -5.01
C VAL A 64 8.38 -15.41 -4.37
N VAL A 65 7.95 -14.26 -4.89
CA VAL A 65 8.24 -12.95 -4.33
C VAL A 65 6.94 -12.38 -3.78
N CYS A 66 6.90 -12.18 -2.47
CA CYS A 66 5.79 -11.59 -1.73
C CYS A 66 6.08 -10.11 -1.50
N GLU A 67 5.41 -9.22 -2.24
CA GLU A 67 5.60 -7.77 -2.13
C GLU A 67 4.62 -7.13 -1.15
N ASN A 68 5.06 -6.04 -0.51
CA ASN A 68 4.26 -5.24 0.42
C ASN A 68 3.63 -6.08 1.53
N LEU A 69 4.43 -6.89 2.23
CA LEU A 69 3.94 -7.74 3.33
C LEU A 69 3.32 -6.92 4.48
N GLU A 70 3.66 -5.63 4.58
CA GLU A 70 2.98 -4.71 5.51
C GLU A 70 1.49 -4.49 5.22
N GLN A 71 1.00 -4.94 4.04
CA GLN A 71 -0.41 -4.95 3.67
C GLN A 71 -1.05 -6.34 3.80
N LEU A 72 -0.47 -7.22 4.59
CA LEU A 72 -0.95 -8.57 4.78
C LEU A 72 -2.40 -8.56 5.27
N ASP A 73 -3.32 -8.95 4.39
CA ASP A 73 -4.71 -9.22 4.72
C ASP A 73 -4.98 -10.73 4.75
N SER A 74 -6.17 -11.12 5.15
CA SER A 74 -6.56 -12.53 5.26
C SER A 74 -6.51 -13.31 3.94
N ILE A 75 -6.71 -12.65 2.80
CA ILE A 75 -6.66 -13.28 1.47
C ILE A 75 -5.20 -13.53 1.09
N TYR A 76 -4.35 -12.53 1.30
CA TYR A 76 -2.93 -12.62 1.02
C TYR A 76 -2.27 -13.68 1.89
N GLU A 77 -2.51 -13.63 3.20
CA GLU A 77 -1.98 -14.59 4.15
C GLU A 77 -2.35 -16.03 3.77
N LEU A 78 -3.64 -16.28 3.56
CA LEU A 78 -4.11 -17.63 3.25
C LEU A 78 -3.57 -18.13 1.91
N GLY A 79 -3.55 -17.29 0.87
CA GLY A 79 -3.03 -17.66 -0.44
C GLY A 79 -1.56 -18.07 -0.40
N VAL A 80 -0.71 -17.28 0.28
CA VAL A 80 0.72 -17.59 0.43
C VAL A 80 0.95 -18.81 1.33
N SER A 81 0.18 -18.96 2.40
CA SER A 81 0.26 -20.11 3.32
C SER A 81 -0.06 -21.42 2.62
N LEU A 82 -1.12 -21.46 1.80
CA LEU A 82 -1.46 -22.62 0.98
C LEU A 82 -0.38 -22.93 -0.06
N LEU A 83 0.17 -21.88 -0.68
CA LEU A 83 1.28 -22.06 -1.64
C LEU A 83 2.51 -22.67 -0.97
N ARG A 84 2.86 -22.24 0.24
CA ARG A 84 3.94 -22.82 1.04
C ARG A 84 3.66 -24.29 1.37
N MET A 85 2.46 -24.59 1.86
CA MET A 85 2.06 -25.97 2.17
C MET A 85 2.21 -26.90 0.96
N ILE A 86 1.76 -26.48 -0.21
CA ILE A 86 1.85 -27.24 -1.46
C ILE A 86 3.30 -27.43 -1.92
N THR A 87 4.14 -26.43 -1.70
CA THR A 87 5.53 -26.43 -2.17
C THR A 87 6.54 -26.91 -1.12
N GLN A 88 6.09 -27.37 0.05
CA GLN A 88 6.95 -27.81 1.15
C GLN A 88 7.98 -28.87 0.74
N SER A 89 7.59 -29.81 -0.14
CA SER A 89 8.47 -30.87 -0.65
C SER A 89 9.39 -30.41 -1.80
N ASN A 90 9.24 -29.18 -2.29
CA ASN A 90 9.95 -28.64 -3.42
C ASN A 90 11.06 -27.67 -2.99
N SER A 91 12.06 -27.47 -3.82
CA SER A 91 13.09 -26.43 -3.62
C SER A 91 12.61 -25.03 -4.02
N THR A 92 11.36 -24.69 -3.71
CA THR A 92 10.80 -23.35 -3.99
C THR A 92 11.29 -22.36 -2.95
N ARG A 93 11.91 -21.27 -3.40
CA ARG A 93 12.41 -20.20 -2.55
C ARG A 93 11.35 -19.13 -2.39
N PHE A 94 11.12 -18.67 -1.15
CA PHE A 94 10.28 -17.51 -0.84
C PHE A 94 11.15 -16.28 -0.53
N VAL A 95 10.75 -15.13 -1.02
CA VAL A 95 11.35 -13.83 -0.74
C VAL A 95 10.25 -12.87 -0.31
N GLY A 96 10.33 -12.37 0.90
CA GLY A 96 9.40 -11.37 1.44
C GLY A 96 10.00 -9.97 1.35
N LEU A 97 9.21 -9.00 0.88
CA LEU A 97 9.55 -7.59 0.84
C LEU A 97 8.50 -6.81 1.61
N SER A 98 8.94 -6.01 2.58
CA SER A 98 8.06 -5.23 3.45
C SER A 98 8.64 -3.85 3.74
N ALA A 99 7.80 -2.90 4.11
CA ALA A 99 8.23 -1.75 4.90
C ALA A 99 8.75 -2.23 6.26
N SER A 100 9.37 -1.34 7.03
CA SER A 100 9.86 -1.68 8.37
C SER A 100 8.73 -2.19 9.27
N VAL A 101 8.91 -3.36 9.87
CA VAL A 101 7.97 -3.99 10.80
C VAL A 101 8.61 -4.24 12.15
N ASN A 102 7.82 -4.28 13.23
CA ASN A 102 8.32 -4.47 14.58
C ASN A 102 8.85 -5.88 14.84
N ASP A 103 8.14 -6.90 14.32
CA ASP A 103 8.44 -8.32 14.55
C ASP A 103 8.75 -9.04 13.23
N PRO A 104 9.90 -8.75 12.58
CA PRO A 104 10.22 -9.36 11.28
C PRO A 104 10.49 -10.86 11.38
N THR A 105 10.84 -11.37 12.56
CA THR A 105 11.15 -12.79 12.78
C THR A 105 9.92 -13.67 12.54
N ASP A 106 8.74 -13.26 12.96
CA ASP A 106 7.51 -14.03 12.75
C ASP A 106 7.15 -14.11 11.26
N LEU A 107 7.39 -13.03 10.48
CA LEU A 107 7.25 -13.06 9.02
C LEU A 107 8.28 -13.98 8.37
N ALA A 108 9.53 -13.97 8.84
CA ALA A 108 10.58 -14.86 8.34
C ALA A 108 10.23 -16.32 8.61
N ASN A 109 9.80 -16.66 9.83
CA ASN A 109 9.35 -18.00 10.20
C ASN A 109 8.15 -18.44 9.35
N TRP A 110 7.18 -17.54 9.14
CA TRP A 110 6.03 -17.81 8.29
C TRP A 110 6.42 -18.13 6.85
N LEU A 111 7.43 -17.45 6.29
CA LEU A 111 7.91 -17.69 4.93
C LEU A 111 9.01 -18.76 4.85
N ASP A 112 9.37 -19.42 5.97
CA ASP A 112 10.44 -20.40 6.08
C ASP A 112 11.81 -19.85 5.62
N VAL A 113 12.10 -18.63 6.08
CA VAL A 113 13.35 -17.92 5.78
C VAL A 113 14.32 -18.13 6.94
N GLU A 114 15.53 -18.61 6.62
CA GLU A 114 16.58 -18.77 7.62
C GLU A 114 16.95 -17.43 8.29
N PRO A 115 17.26 -17.41 9.60
CA PRO A 115 17.63 -16.17 10.30
C PRO A 115 18.77 -15.40 9.63
N ALA A 116 19.73 -16.09 9.02
CA ALA A 116 20.85 -15.46 8.30
C ALA A 116 20.43 -14.74 7.00
N ALA A 117 19.26 -15.08 6.46
CA ALA A 117 18.69 -14.44 5.26
C ALA A 117 17.68 -13.33 5.59
N LEU A 118 17.41 -13.09 6.88
CA LEU A 118 16.56 -12.00 7.33
C LEU A 118 17.36 -10.70 7.41
N SER A 119 16.96 -9.70 6.62
CA SER A 119 17.49 -8.33 6.70
C SER A 119 16.38 -7.41 7.21
N SER A 120 16.54 -6.90 8.42
CA SER A 120 15.59 -5.98 9.04
C SER A 120 16.20 -4.60 9.18
N PHE A 121 15.52 -3.58 8.67
CA PHE A 121 15.92 -2.20 8.73
C PHE A 121 14.85 -1.38 9.46
N ARG A 122 15.26 -0.67 10.50
CA ARG A 122 14.35 0.28 11.16
C ARG A 122 14.15 1.52 10.31
N PRO A 123 13.10 2.31 10.52
CA PRO A 123 12.93 3.58 9.81
C PRO A 123 14.14 4.53 9.95
N GLN A 124 14.91 4.39 11.04
CA GLN A 124 16.10 5.18 11.33
C GLN A 124 17.37 4.67 10.61
N ASP A 125 17.40 3.42 10.14
CA ASP A 125 18.55 2.78 9.48
C ASP A 125 18.64 3.17 7.99
N ARG A 126 18.18 4.36 7.63
CA ARG A 126 18.20 4.86 6.25
C ARG A 126 19.56 5.44 5.93
N ASP A 127 20.09 5.18 4.75
CA ASP A 127 21.33 5.78 4.26
C ASP A 127 21.25 7.31 4.13
N GLN A 128 20.03 7.84 4.02
CA GLN A 128 19.77 9.27 3.86
C GLN A 128 19.03 9.82 5.07
N SER A 129 19.47 10.98 5.54
CA SER A 129 18.78 11.67 6.62
C SER A 129 17.38 12.11 6.17
N LEU A 130 16.38 11.79 6.99
CA LEU A 130 15.01 12.24 6.83
C LEU A 130 14.65 13.15 8.01
N THR A 131 14.32 14.39 7.71
CA THR A 131 13.77 15.30 8.73
C THR A 131 12.25 15.12 8.77
N VAL A 132 11.77 14.63 9.91
CA VAL A 132 10.33 14.50 10.17
C VAL A 132 9.84 15.67 10.98
N SER A 133 8.82 16.36 10.52
CA SER A 133 8.15 17.42 11.25
C SER A 133 6.65 17.22 11.27
N SER A 134 6.01 17.54 12.37
CA SER A 134 4.56 17.45 12.51
C SER A 134 3.96 18.77 12.94
N GLN A 135 2.76 19.06 12.44
CA GLN A 135 1.96 20.19 12.87
C GLN A 135 0.54 19.74 13.14
N THR A 136 0.03 20.06 14.31
CA THR A 136 -1.32 19.69 14.73
C THR A 136 -2.32 20.80 14.52
N PHE A 137 -3.55 20.39 14.26
CA PHE A 137 -4.70 21.27 14.06
C PHE A 137 -5.87 20.79 14.93
N THR A 138 -6.56 21.75 15.56
CA THR A 138 -7.76 21.48 16.37
C THR A 138 -9.06 21.70 15.59
N ILE A 139 -8.97 22.08 14.32
CA ILE A 139 -10.11 22.30 13.44
C ILE A 139 -10.65 20.93 13.00
N PRO A 140 -11.95 20.64 13.11
CA PRO A 140 -12.55 19.41 12.60
C PRO A 140 -12.33 19.24 11.10
N HIS A 141 -12.43 18.00 10.60
CA HIS A 141 -12.30 17.69 9.18
C HIS A 141 -13.29 18.50 8.33
N SER A 142 -12.81 19.50 7.65
CA SER A 142 -13.62 20.48 6.92
C SER A 142 -12.82 21.21 5.84
N VAL A 143 -13.48 22.03 5.06
CA VAL A 143 -12.81 22.92 4.09
C VAL A 143 -11.86 23.89 4.80
N SER A 144 -12.27 24.41 5.96
CA SER A 144 -11.49 25.37 6.75
C SER A 144 -10.18 24.76 7.26
N LEU A 145 -10.17 23.48 7.62
CA LEU A 145 -8.95 22.76 8.01
C LEU A 145 -7.91 22.81 6.90
N PHE A 146 -8.29 22.47 5.66
CA PHE A 146 -7.33 22.43 4.53
C PHE A 146 -6.83 23.83 4.16
N LYS A 147 -7.69 24.85 4.27
CA LYS A 147 -7.26 26.25 4.11
C LYS A 147 -6.23 26.65 5.18
N ALA A 148 -6.43 26.20 6.44
CA ALA A 148 -5.46 26.45 7.52
C ALA A 148 -4.12 25.73 7.25
N MET A 149 -4.15 24.50 6.73
CA MET A 149 -2.96 23.72 6.38
C MET A 149 -2.20 24.29 5.18
N ALA A 150 -2.86 25.00 4.25
CA ALA A 150 -2.22 25.54 3.06
C ALA A 150 -1.11 26.55 3.36
N GLY A 151 -1.22 27.35 4.43
CA GLY A 151 -0.20 28.30 4.85
C GLY A 151 1.12 27.60 5.26
N PRO A 152 1.11 26.68 6.24
CA PRO A 152 2.26 25.87 6.59
C PRO A 152 2.85 25.09 5.42
N ALA A 153 2.01 24.51 4.54
CA ALA A 153 2.48 23.80 3.35
C ALA A 153 3.23 24.75 2.41
N HIS A 154 2.67 25.93 2.12
CA HIS A 154 3.33 26.94 1.33
C HIS A 154 4.70 27.35 1.91
N ARG A 155 4.77 27.59 3.24
CA ARG A 155 6.03 27.92 3.91
C ARG A 155 7.06 26.78 3.79
N ALA A 156 6.65 25.53 3.97
CA ALA A 156 7.56 24.38 3.82
C ALA A 156 8.15 24.31 2.39
N ILE A 157 7.35 24.64 1.36
CA ILE A 157 7.82 24.72 -0.02
C ILE A 157 8.78 25.90 -0.20
N GLN A 158 8.44 27.06 0.36
CA GLN A 158 9.17 28.32 0.17
C GLN A 158 10.56 28.30 0.82
N TYR A 159 10.67 27.72 2.03
CA TYR A 159 11.95 27.62 2.75
C TYR A 159 12.85 26.47 2.27
N SER A 160 12.40 25.67 1.31
CA SER A 160 13.20 24.62 0.74
C SER A 160 14.09 25.17 -0.41
N PRO A 161 15.21 24.50 -0.74
CA PRO A 161 16.04 24.88 -1.85
C PRO A 161 15.25 25.04 -3.16
N SER A 162 15.59 26.04 -3.96
CA SER A 162 14.95 26.27 -5.25
C SER A 162 14.99 25.01 -6.12
N GLY A 163 13.91 24.74 -6.87
CA GLY A 163 13.81 23.56 -7.72
C GLY A 163 13.61 22.23 -6.99
N SER A 164 13.62 22.18 -5.65
CA SER A 164 13.36 20.92 -4.91
C SER A 164 11.94 20.42 -5.18
N PRO A 165 11.78 19.18 -5.69
CA PRO A 165 10.46 18.63 -5.97
C PRO A 165 9.69 18.35 -4.68
N VAL A 166 8.40 18.66 -4.69
CA VAL A 166 7.47 18.55 -3.58
C VAL A 166 6.31 17.62 -3.95
N LEU A 167 6.00 16.66 -3.10
CA LEU A 167 4.85 15.78 -3.25
C LEU A 167 3.88 16.02 -2.08
N ILE A 168 2.63 16.34 -2.41
CA ILE A 168 1.59 16.63 -1.40
C ILE A 168 0.50 15.57 -1.47
N PHE A 169 0.26 14.89 -0.36
CA PHE A 169 -0.85 13.95 -0.22
C PHE A 169 -2.06 14.64 0.41
N VAL A 170 -3.24 14.42 -0.20
CA VAL A 170 -4.53 14.96 0.27
C VAL A 170 -5.58 13.84 0.36
N PRO A 171 -6.67 13.98 1.15
CA PRO A 171 -7.61 12.89 1.40
C PRO A 171 -8.34 12.35 0.18
N SER A 172 -8.58 13.17 -0.83
CA SER A 172 -9.41 12.77 -1.98
C SER A 172 -9.01 13.49 -3.27
N ARG A 173 -9.45 12.96 -4.41
CA ARG A 173 -9.25 13.57 -5.73
C ARG A 173 -9.80 15.00 -5.80
N GLY A 174 -10.97 15.24 -5.24
CA GLY A 174 -11.58 16.58 -5.21
C GLY A 174 -10.76 17.60 -4.41
N ARG A 175 -9.95 17.13 -3.44
CA ARG A 175 -9.05 18.00 -2.67
C ARG A 175 -7.80 18.40 -3.44
N CYS A 176 -7.37 17.67 -4.46
CA CYS A 176 -6.21 18.04 -5.26
C CYS A 176 -6.38 19.45 -5.84
N ARG A 177 -7.50 19.69 -6.51
CA ARG A 177 -7.79 21.00 -7.13
C ARG A 177 -7.92 22.13 -6.12
N SER A 178 -8.66 21.93 -5.03
CA SER A 178 -8.84 22.98 -4.01
C SER A 178 -7.53 23.33 -3.30
N THR A 179 -6.71 22.32 -3.00
CA THR A 179 -5.37 22.51 -2.41
C THR A 179 -4.43 23.27 -3.37
N ALA A 180 -4.45 22.93 -4.65
CA ALA A 180 -3.68 23.68 -5.65
C ALA A 180 -4.09 25.15 -5.72
N MET A 181 -5.39 25.42 -5.76
CA MET A 181 -5.91 26.78 -5.77
C MET A 181 -5.45 27.57 -4.52
N ASP A 182 -5.58 26.95 -3.33
CA ASP A 182 -5.15 27.58 -2.07
C ASP A 182 -3.64 27.87 -2.06
N LEU A 183 -2.81 26.94 -2.57
CA LEU A 183 -1.36 27.10 -2.65
C LEU A 183 -0.94 28.16 -3.67
N VAL A 184 -1.50 28.14 -4.88
CA VAL A 184 -1.21 29.12 -5.94
C VAL A 184 -1.64 30.51 -5.49
N THR A 185 -2.82 30.64 -4.86
CA THR A 185 -3.29 31.93 -4.35
C THR A 185 -2.33 32.49 -3.28
N ARG A 186 -1.87 31.66 -2.34
CA ARG A 186 -0.89 32.08 -1.33
C ARG A 186 0.45 32.47 -1.96
N CYS A 187 0.95 31.65 -2.88
CA CYS A 187 2.20 31.93 -3.57
C CYS A 187 2.16 33.28 -4.30
N THR A 188 1.05 33.59 -4.97
CA THR A 188 0.86 34.86 -5.66
C THR A 188 0.82 36.06 -4.70
N LEU A 189 0.18 35.87 -3.55
CA LEU A 189 0.08 36.94 -2.51
C LEU A 189 1.42 37.18 -1.80
N ASP A 190 2.15 36.12 -1.45
CA ASP A 190 3.36 36.23 -0.62
C ASP A 190 4.60 36.59 -1.47
N MET A 191 4.68 36.11 -2.70
CA MET A 191 5.88 36.31 -3.55
C MET A 191 5.73 37.43 -4.59
N GLU A 192 4.56 38.03 -4.69
CA GLU A 192 4.25 39.06 -5.68
C GLU A 192 4.59 38.66 -7.14
N THR A 193 4.74 37.36 -7.39
CA THR A 193 5.10 36.83 -8.70
C THR A 193 3.92 36.11 -9.36
N ALA A 194 3.71 36.39 -10.62
CA ALA A 194 2.71 35.69 -11.43
C ALA A 194 3.11 34.26 -11.79
N ARG A 195 4.37 33.87 -11.59
CA ARG A 195 4.95 32.58 -12.04
C ARG A 195 4.65 31.40 -11.10
N GLY A 196 4.17 31.66 -9.90
CA GLY A 196 3.87 30.60 -8.92
C GLY A 196 5.13 29.88 -8.45
N TYR A 197 5.13 28.55 -8.56
CA TYR A 197 6.23 27.68 -8.11
C TYR A 197 7.22 27.29 -9.23
N ILE A 198 7.11 27.88 -10.44
CA ILE A 198 8.02 27.62 -11.55
C ILE A 198 9.39 28.24 -11.23
N ASP A 199 10.47 27.47 -11.46
CA ASP A 199 11.83 27.96 -11.29
C ASP A 199 12.10 29.12 -12.28
N VAL A 200 12.84 30.11 -11.82
CA VAL A 200 13.17 31.33 -12.60
C VAL A 200 13.96 31.02 -13.87
N ASN A 201 14.68 29.91 -13.90
CA ASN A 201 15.48 29.47 -15.05
C ASN A 201 14.68 28.79 -16.16
N ILE A 202 13.40 28.46 -15.91
CA ILE A 202 12.54 27.81 -16.90
C ILE A 202 11.85 28.88 -17.75
N SER A 203 11.94 28.75 -19.08
CA SER A 203 11.28 29.69 -19.98
C SER A 203 9.76 29.47 -20.03
N ASP A 204 9.02 30.57 -20.22
CA ASP A 204 7.55 30.50 -20.34
C ASP A 204 7.12 29.79 -21.63
N ASP A 205 7.90 29.88 -22.70
CA ASP A 205 7.67 29.17 -23.97
C ASP A 205 7.74 27.64 -23.78
N LEU A 206 8.68 27.16 -22.96
CA LEU A 206 8.83 25.74 -22.68
C LEU A 206 7.58 25.22 -21.95
N ILE A 207 7.14 25.91 -20.90
CA ILE A 207 5.92 25.57 -20.18
C ILE A 207 4.69 25.65 -21.09
N GLY A 208 4.59 26.70 -21.92
CA GLY A 208 3.52 26.85 -22.90
C GLY A 208 3.45 25.68 -23.88
N GLY A 209 4.59 25.18 -24.34
CA GLY A 209 4.68 24.02 -25.23
C GLY A 209 4.17 22.72 -24.57
N TYR A 210 4.42 22.53 -23.28
CA TYR A 210 3.85 21.40 -22.52
C TYR A 210 2.35 21.59 -22.23
N CYS A 211 1.93 22.80 -21.86
CA CYS A 211 0.53 23.14 -21.62
C CYS A 211 -0.35 22.90 -22.86
N ALA A 212 0.16 23.20 -24.06
CA ALA A 212 -0.56 22.94 -25.31
C ALA A 212 -0.81 21.46 -25.63
N ARG A 213 -0.10 20.54 -24.95
CA ARG A 213 -0.24 19.09 -25.10
C ARG A 213 -1.22 18.46 -24.11
N LEU A 214 -1.66 19.23 -23.10
CA LEU A 214 -2.63 18.77 -22.11
C LEU A 214 -4.05 18.81 -22.67
N ASN A 215 -4.81 17.75 -22.44
CA ASN A 215 -6.21 17.65 -22.85
C ASN A 215 -7.15 18.34 -21.85
N ASP A 216 -6.82 18.31 -20.55
CA ASP A 216 -7.64 18.93 -19.50
C ASP A 216 -7.21 20.39 -19.27
N GLN A 217 -8.09 21.32 -19.67
CA GLN A 217 -7.84 22.76 -19.52
C GLN A 217 -7.64 23.16 -18.05
N THR A 218 -8.26 22.44 -17.10
CA THR A 218 -8.08 22.76 -15.68
C THR A 218 -6.68 22.45 -15.19
N LEU A 219 -5.98 21.48 -15.82
CA LEU A 219 -4.57 21.20 -15.52
C LEU A 219 -3.68 22.33 -16.03
N VAL A 220 -3.97 22.88 -17.20
CA VAL A 220 -3.17 23.97 -17.81
C VAL A 220 -3.01 25.15 -16.87
N ASP A 221 -4.10 25.57 -16.21
CA ASP A 221 -4.09 26.70 -15.29
C ASP A 221 -3.15 26.51 -14.10
N PHE A 222 -3.04 25.28 -13.60
CA PHE A 222 -2.17 24.96 -12.47
C PHE A 222 -0.73 24.65 -12.89
N VAL A 223 -0.57 23.95 -14.01
CA VAL A 223 0.74 23.62 -14.57
C VAL A 223 1.50 24.89 -14.94
N SER A 224 0.81 25.90 -15.49
CA SER A 224 1.37 27.23 -15.76
C SER A 224 1.86 27.96 -14.50
N LYS A 225 1.55 27.44 -13.30
CA LYS A 225 2.00 27.92 -11.98
C LYS A 225 2.93 26.94 -11.26
N GLY A 226 3.40 25.89 -11.94
CA GLY A 226 4.32 24.89 -11.38
C GLY A 226 3.67 23.87 -10.47
N VAL A 227 2.33 23.67 -10.56
CA VAL A 227 1.55 22.70 -9.78
C VAL A 227 0.89 21.68 -10.70
N GLY A 228 1.08 20.39 -10.44
CA GLY A 228 0.43 19.29 -11.16
C GLY A 228 -0.36 18.39 -10.25
N PHE A 229 -1.16 17.51 -10.85
CA PHE A 229 -1.93 16.48 -10.16
C PHE A 229 -1.62 15.09 -10.71
N PHE A 230 -1.76 14.07 -9.86
CA PHE A 230 -1.66 12.68 -10.29
C PHE A 230 -2.72 11.85 -9.58
N HIS A 231 -3.70 11.36 -10.32
CA HIS A 231 -4.68 10.37 -9.85
C HIS A 231 -5.31 9.60 -11.02
N PRO A 232 -5.87 8.39 -10.80
CA PRO A 232 -6.47 7.58 -11.86
C PRO A 232 -7.62 8.23 -12.64
N GLY A 233 -8.23 9.28 -12.10
CA GLY A 233 -9.31 10.02 -12.79
C GLY A 233 -8.84 11.02 -13.85
N ILE A 234 -7.51 11.23 -13.99
CA ILE A 234 -6.92 12.03 -15.08
C ILE A 234 -6.60 11.08 -16.23
N ASP A 235 -6.74 11.55 -17.46
CA ASP A 235 -6.38 10.76 -18.65
C ASP A 235 -4.95 10.25 -18.58
N LYS A 236 -4.69 9.07 -19.16
CA LYS A 236 -3.38 8.43 -19.09
C LYS A 236 -2.28 9.28 -19.76
N SER A 237 -2.60 9.96 -20.87
CA SER A 237 -1.65 10.84 -21.55
C SER A 237 -1.25 12.02 -20.67
N ASP A 238 -2.23 12.70 -20.07
CA ASP A 238 -2.01 13.84 -19.19
C ASP A 238 -1.25 13.44 -17.92
N ARG A 239 -1.58 12.25 -17.33
CA ARG A 239 -0.82 11.73 -16.20
C ARG A 239 0.66 11.49 -16.52
N ASN A 240 0.94 10.88 -17.66
CA ASN A 240 2.31 10.63 -18.11
C ASN A 240 3.06 11.95 -18.36
N LEU A 241 2.38 12.93 -18.94
CA LEU A 241 2.94 14.26 -19.17
C LEU A 241 3.26 14.96 -17.83
N MET A 242 2.34 14.89 -16.84
CA MET A 242 2.59 15.42 -15.49
C MET A 242 3.81 14.78 -14.82
N LEU A 243 3.95 13.44 -14.91
CA LEU A 243 5.10 12.72 -14.35
C LEU A 243 6.40 13.13 -15.06
N GLY A 244 6.39 13.28 -16.40
CA GLY A 244 7.53 13.75 -17.16
C GLY A 244 7.95 15.16 -16.73
N MET A 245 7.01 16.10 -16.72
CA MET A 245 7.27 17.48 -16.29
C MET A 245 7.78 17.56 -14.84
N TYR A 246 7.26 16.72 -13.95
CA TYR A 246 7.74 16.66 -12.57
C TYR A 246 9.15 16.10 -12.48
N ALA A 247 9.47 15.06 -13.23
CA ALA A 247 10.81 14.45 -13.29
C ALA A 247 11.85 15.42 -13.86
N GLU A 248 11.48 16.23 -14.87
CA GLU A 248 12.30 17.26 -15.49
C GLU A 248 12.40 18.55 -14.64
N GLY A 249 11.62 18.67 -13.57
CA GLY A 249 11.59 19.84 -12.69
C GLY A 249 10.80 21.03 -13.25
N LEU A 250 10.04 20.84 -14.34
CA LEU A 250 9.20 21.89 -14.94
C LEU A 250 8.01 22.27 -14.05
N ILE A 251 7.46 21.29 -13.33
CA ILE A 251 6.53 21.50 -12.22
C ILE A 251 7.20 21.10 -10.90
N ARG A 252 7.10 21.96 -9.91
CA ARG A 252 7.75 21.76 -8.62
C ARG A 252 6.88 20.97 -7.65
N VAL A 253 5.56 21.18 -7.70
CA VAL A 253 4.59 20.64 -6.75
C VAL A 253 3.69 19.63 -7.46
N LEU A 254 3.65 18.39 -6.97
CA LEU A 254 2.71 17.37 -7.43
C LEU A 254 1.74 17.03 -6.31
N ILE A 255 0.43 17.17 -6.53
CA ILE A 255 -0.61 16.88 -5.54
C ILE A 255 -1.31 15.57 -5.90
N VAL A 256 -1.40 14.67 -4.95
CA VAL A 256 -1.94 13.33 -5.14
C VAL A 256 -2.92 12.96 -4.02
N PRO A 257 -4.01 12.25 -4.30
CA PRO A 257 -4.89 11.74 -3.25
C PRO A 257 -4.22 10.58 -2.51
N LYS A 258 -4.65 10.31 -1.27
CA LYS A 258 -4.09 9.26 -0.42
C LYS A 258 -4.01 7.89 -1.12
N ASP A 259 -5.06 7.52 -1.87
CA ASP A 259 -5.12 6.23 -2.56
C ASP A 259 -4.04 6.08 -3.65
N SER A 260 -3.49 7.18 -4.12
CA SER A 260 -2.40 7.17 -5.10
C SER A 260 -1.02 6.93 -4.49
N CYS A 261 -0.87 6.83 -3.16
CA CYS A 261 0.42 6.56 -2.51
C CYS A 261 1.06 5.22 -2.96
N TRP A 262 0.21 4.26 -3.38
CA TRP A 262 0.64 2.95 -3.87
C TRP A 262 1.12 2.96 -5.32
N ILE A 263 0.56 3.85 -6.15
CA ILE A 263 0.77 3.85 -7.60
C ILE A 263 1.62 5.01 -8.11
N VAL A 264 1.79 6.09 -7.34
CA VAL A 264 2.61 7.23 -7.77
C VAL A 264 4.08 6.82 -7.86
N PRO A 265 4.73 6.93 -9.05
CA PRO A 265 6.07 6.37 -9.25
C PRO A 265 7.20 7.33 -8.91
N VAL A 266 6.89 8.48 -8.29
CA VAL A 266 7.88 9.54 -8.05
C VAL A 266 8.33 9.60 -6.60
N ARG A 267 9.51 10.18 -6.39
CA ARG A 267 10.06 10.56 -5.09
C ARG A 267 10.24 12.08 -5.06
N ALA A 268 10.27 12.66 -3.87
CA ALA A 268 10.38 14.08 -3.66
C ALA A 268 11.47 14.41 -2.63
N ALA A 269 12.01 15.61 -2.66
CA ALA A 269 12.83 16.13 -1.57
C ALA A 269 11.96 16.46 -0.36
N ILE A 270 10.70 16.84 -0.61
CA ILE A 270 9.74 17.23 0.42
C ILE A 270 8.44 16.48 0.17
N VAL A 271 7.96 15.78 1.19
CA VAL A 271 6.64 15.17 1.19
C VAL A 271 5.80 15.83 2.28
N ILE A 272 4.61 16.26 1.93
CA ILE A 272 3.66 16.89 2.84
C ILE A 272 2.38 16.05 2.85
N VAL A 273 1.94 15.62 4.01
CA VAL A 273 0.61 14.98 4.19
C VAL A 273 -0.32 16.02 4.78
N MET A 274 -1.31 16.46 4.01
CA MET A 274 -2.30 17.45 4.42
C MET A 274 -3.59 16.78 4.90
N GLY A 275 -3.66 16.53 6.20
CA GLY A 275 -4.74 15.79 6.86
C GLY A 275 -4.57 14.27 6.78
N THR A 276 -4.97 13.60 7.84
CA THR A 276 -4.88 12.14 7.99
C THR A 276 -6.26 11.49 8.04
N GLN A 277 -7.31 12.26 7.79
CA GLN A 277 -8.69 11.80 7.80
C GLN A 277 -9.31 11.90 6.41
N PHE A 278 -10.17 10.93 6.09
CA PHE A 278 -10.97 10.93 4.86
C PHE A 278 -12.42 10.52 5.16
N VAL A 279 -13.32 10.92 4.26
CA VAL A 279 -14.73 10.57 4.36
C VAL A 279 -15.00 9.36 3.48
N GLN A 280 -15.60 8.32 4.07
CA GLN A 280 -16.09 7.15 3.35
C GLN A 280 -17.62 7.10 3.47
N ILE A 281 -18.28 6.77 2.35
CA ILE A 281 -19.72 6.52 2.31
C ILE A 281 -19.90 5.01 2.38
N GLN A 282 -20.56 4.52 3.44
CA GLN A 282 -20.91 3.12 3.53
C GLN A 282 -22.06 2.80 2.58
N GLY A 283 -21.89 1.77 1.74
CA GLY A 283 -22.91 1.34 0.79
C GLY A 283 -24.22 0.97 1.49
N GLY A 284 -25.31 1.64 1.10
CA GLY A 284 -26.66 1.39 1.63
C GLY A 284 -27.20 2.40 2.67
N CYS A 285 -26.35 3.23 3.25
CA CYS A 285 -26.76 4.35 4.10
C CYS A 285 -25.99 5.60 3.66
N ASP A 286 -26.69 6.74 3.53
CA ASP A 286 -26.08 8.06 3.26
C ASP A 286 -25.22 8.59 4.42
N THR A 287 -24.82 7.74 5.35
CA THR A 287 -24.00 8.12 6.50
C THR A 287 -22.56 8.27 6.08
N ARG A 288 -22.08 9.50 6.14
CA ARG A 288 -20.67 9.83 5.94
C ARG A 288 -19.91 9.53 7.22
N GLN A 289 -18.97 8.60 7.16
CA GLN A 289 -18.06 8.30 8.27
C GLN A 289 -16.68 8.88 7.98
N ILE A 290 -16.05 9.40 9.03
CA ILE A 290 -14.67 9.88 8.97
C ILE A 290 -13.76 8.75 9.43
N TRP A 291 -12.78 8.42 8.60
CA TRP A 291 -11.78 7.39 8.85
C TRP A 291 -10.39 8.01 8.88
N GLU A 292 -9.52 7.47 9.72
CA GLU A 292 -8.10 7.82 9.74
C GLU A 292 -7.33 7.06 8.64
N TYR A 293 -6.22 7.63 8.18
CA TYR A 293 -5.29 6.92 7.31
C TYR A 293 -4.69 5.73 8.05
N SER A 294 -4.49 4.63 7.34
CA SER A 294 -3.75 3.51 7.89
C SER A 294 -2.28 3.86 8.10
N LEU A 295 -1.65 3.20 9.06
CA LEU A 295 -0.20 3.36 9.30
C LEU A 295 0.61 3.00 8.06
N THR A 296 0.19 1.96 7.32
CA THR A 296 0.84 1.50 6.09
C THR A 296 0.82 2.57 5.00
N GLU A 297 -0.31 3.29 4.83
CA GLU A 297 -0.40 4.42 3.90
C GLU A 297 0.58 5.54 4.29
N LEU A 298 0.66 5.91 5.57
CA LEU A 298 1.55 6.96 6.04
C LEU A 298 3.03 6.59 5.87
N VAL A 299 3.42 5.37 6.22
CA VAL A 299 4.79 4.87 5.98
C VAL A 299 5.11 4.87 4.49
N ARG A 300 4.15 4.50 3.65
CA ARG A 300 4.30 4.55 2.18
C ARG A 300 4.48 5.97 1.68
N MET A 301 3.70 6.93 2.19
CA MET A 301 3.87 8.36 1.87
C MET A 301 5.23 8.88 2.35
N GLN A 302 5.64 8.55 3.57
CA GLN A 302 6.94 8.94 4.12
C GLN A 302 8.09 8.39 3.27
N SER A 303 7.99 7.17 2.77
CA SER A 303 9.04 6.56 1.94
C SER A 303 9.29 7.31 0.61
N ARG A 304 8.38 8.18 0.19
CA ARG A 304 8.56 9.04 -0.98
C ARG A 304 9.47 10.25 -0.72
N ALA A 305 9.72 10.59 0.55
CA ALA A 305 10.56 11.72 0.93
C ALA A 305 12.07 11.46 0.76
N VAL A 306 12.47 10.23 0.45
CA VAL A 306 13.88 9.86 0.31
C VAL A 306 14.28 9.88 -1.15
N ARG A 307 15.37 10.59 -1.49
CA ARG A 307 16.02 10.62 -2.80
C ARG A 307 17.36 9.88 -2.73
N HIS A 308 17.92 9.54 -3.89
CA HIS A 308 19.24 8.89 -3.96
C HIS A 308 20.39 9.75 -3.41
N THR A 309 20.20 11.07 -3.38
CA THR A 309 21.20 12.04 -2.89
C THR A 309 20.51 13.12 -2.06
N GLY A 310 21.12 13.49 -0.92
CA GLY A 310 20.67 14.59 -0.08
C GLY A 310 19.71 14.19 1.04
N THR A 311 19.22 15.21 1.74
CA THR A 311 18.27 15.07 2.86
C THR A 311 16.83 15.13 2.36
N GLY A 312 15.97 14.23 2.84
CA GLY A 312 14.53 14.29 2.64
C GLY A 312 13.84 15.04 3.77
N GLN A 313 12.67 15.62 3.48
CA GLN A 313 11.80 16.24 4.50
C GLN A 313 10.41 15.62 4.41
N PHE A 314 9.85 15.24 5.56
CA PHE A 314 8.50 14.74 5.68
C PHE A 314 7.72 15.60 6.67
N HIS A 315 6.63 16.22 6.20
CA HIS A 315 5.76 17.08 6.99
C HIS A 315 4.39 16.40 7.17
N LEU A 316 4.02 16.11 8.41
CA LEU A 316 2.74 15.52 8.77
C LEU A 316 1.83 16.58 9.38
N PHE A 317 0.73 16.91 8.71
CA PHE A 317 -0.33 17.80 9.21
C PHE A 317 -1.54 16.95 9.59
N CYS A 318 -1.83 16.85 10.88
CA CYS A 318 -2.89 15.98 11.40
C CYS A 318 -3.66 16.61 12.55
N GLN A 319 -4.72 15.96 13.01
CA GLN A 319 -5.37 16.28 14.25
C GLN A 319 -4.46 15.98 15.44
N ALA A 320 -4.65 16.72 16.54
CA ALA A 320 -3.81 16.60 17.73
C ALA A 320 -3.88 15.20 18.34
N GLU A 321 -5.05 14.57 18.33
CA GLU A 321 -5.31 13.25 18.90
C GLU A 321 -4.57 12.14 18.15
N ALA A 322 -4.38 12.29 16.85
CA ALA A 322 -3.76 11.29 16.00
C ALA A 322 -2.22 11.32 16.04
N LEU A 323 -1.63 12.44 16.45
CA LEU A 323 -0.17 12.66 16.35
C LEU A 323 0.64 11.60 17.10
N GLN A 324 0.26 11.31 18.35
CA GLN A 324 1.02 10.39 19.20
C GLN A 324 1.10 8.99 18.58
N THR A 325 0.00 8.50 18.04
CA THR A 325 -0.06 7.21 17.35
C THR A 325 0.85 7.17 16.13
N TYR A 326 0.72 8.17 15.27
CA TYR A 326 1.51 8.21 14.03
C TYR A 326 3.00 8.38 14.29
N SER A 327 3.41 9.26 15.19
CA SER A 327 4.83 9.49 15.51
C SER A 327 5.51 8.21 15.96
N ARG A 328 4.87 7.47 16.86
CA ARG A 328 5.42 6.21 17.37
C ARG A 328 5.72 5.22 16.24
N PHE A 329 4.76 4.98 15.35
CA PHE A 329 4.90 3.95 14.31
C PHE A 329 5.73 4.40 13.10
N LEU A 330 5.87 5.69 12.88
CA LEU A 330 6.82 6.21 11.88
C LEU A 330 8.28 6.02 12.31
N ASP A 331 8.54 5.92 13.61
CA ASP A 331 9.88 5.74 14.17
C ASP A 331 10.22 4.27 14.48
N ASP A 332 9.25 3.48 14.96
CA ASP A 332 9.48 2.12 15.48
C ASP A 332 9.21 1.00 14.46
N GLY A 333 8.57 1.29 13.35
CA GLY A 333 8.08 0.29 12.38
C GLY A 333 6.64 -0.16 12.64
N LEU A 334 6.08 -0.90 11.69
CA LEU A 334 4.68 -1.28 11.67
C LEU A 334 4.39 -2.50 12.55
N PRO A 335 3.35 -2.48 13.39
CA PRO A 335 2.85 -3.69 14.04
C PRO A 335 2.15 -4.58 13.02
N MET A 336 2.37 -5.88 13.12
CA MET A 336 1.77 -6.87 12.23
C MET A 336 1.02 -7.92 13.03
N GLU A 337 -0.28 -8.10 12.72
CA GLU A 337 -1.11 -9.18 13.28
C GLU A 337 -1.92 -9.84 12.18
N SER A 338 -2.24 -11.11 12.35
CA SER A 338 -3.07 -11.84 11.41
C SER A 338 -4.55 -11.44 11.55
N GLN A 339 -5.21 -11.25 10.42
CA GLN A 339 -6.64 -10.94 10.32
C GLN A 339 -7.50 -12.17 9.98
N LEU A 340 -6.92 -13.37 9.96
CA LEU A 340 -7.63 -14.59 9.52
C LEU A 340 -8.81 -14.95 10.42
N ILE A 341 -8.71 -14.70 11.74
CA ILE A 341 -9.80 -15.00 12.69
C ILE A 341 -10.97 -14.01 12.52
N GLU A 342 -10.65 -12.73 12.26
CA GLU A 342 -11.64 -11.66 12.21
C GLU A 342 -12.46 -11.68 10.91
N THR A 343 -11.99 -12.37 9.89
CA THR A 343 -12.59 -12.36 8.56
C THR A 343 -13.29 -13.68 8.23
N LYS A 344 -14.29 -13.61 7.36
CA LYS A 344 -14.95 -14.82 6.82
C LYS A 344 -14.11 -15.56 5.77
N THR A 345 -12.88 -15.14 5.50
CA THR A 345 -12.02 -15.70 4.45
C THR A 345 -11.70 -17.17 4.73
N LEU A 346 -11.27 -17.46 5.95
CA LEU A 346 -10.96 -18.82 6.38
C LEU A 346 -12.19 -19.74 6.30
N GLN A 347 -13.35 -19.27 6.76
CA GLN A 347 -14.61 -20.02 6.66
C GLN A 347 -15.00 -20.31 5.20
N LYS A 348 -14.88 -19.32 4.32
CA LYS A 348 -15.17 -19.47 2.88
C LYS A 348 -14.24 -20.49 2.24
N TRP A 349 -12.94 -20.43 2.56
CA TRP A 349 -11.97 -21.37 2.05
C TRP A 349 -12.26 -22.80 2.52
N VAL A 350 -12.50 -23.02 3.82
CA VAL A 350 -12.82 -24.34 4.36
C VAL A 350 -14.08 -24.88 3.70
N LYS A 351 -15.13 -24.06 3.51
CA LYS A 351 -16.35 -24.46 2.79
C LYS A 351 -16.08 -24.84 1.34
N ALA A 352 -15.16 -24.16 0.64
CA ALA A 352 -14.85 -24.44 -0.76
C ALA A 352 -14.08 -25.76 -0.91
N VAL A 353 -13.09 -26.00 -0.02
CA VAL A 353 -12.18 -27.14 -0.11
C VAL A 353 -12.76 -28.40 0.55
N PHE A 354 -13.43 -28.25 1.71
CA PHE A 354 -13.97 -29.34 2.50
C PHE A 354 -15.50 -29.37 2.40
N HIS A 355 -16.06 -30.30 1.63
CA HIS A 355 -17.51 -30.41 1.44
C HIS A 355 -18.27 -30.71 2.73
N HIS A 356 -19.50 -30.21 2.81
CA HIS A 356 -20.44 -30.10 3.93
C HIS A 356 -20.65 -31.34 4.85
N HIS A 357 -20.13 -32.52 4.55
CA HIS A 357 -20.47 -33.72 5.32
C HIS A 357 -19.34 -34.29 6.20
N HIS A 358 -18.07 -34.07 5.90
CA HIS A 358 -16.95 -34.49 6.76
C HIS A 358 -15.77 -33.50 6.61
N ILE A 359 -15.76 -32.46 7.45
CA ILE A 359 -14.57 -31.62 7.59
C ILE A 359 -13.54 -32.45 8.37
N ASP A 360 -12.45 -32.80 7.72
CA ASP A 360 -11.30 -33.38 8.36
C ASP A 360 -10.57 -32.26 9.14
N LYS A 361 -10.83 -32.21 10.46
CA LYS A 361 -10.25 -31.21 11.35
C LYS A 361 -8.73 -31.19 11.29
N GLN A 362 -8.10 -32.36 11.16
CA GLN A 362 -6.65 -32.44 11.13
C GLN A 362 -6.09 -31.72 9.89
N ARG A 363 -6.70 -31.88 8.73
CA ARG A 363 -6.29 -31.17 7.51
C ARG A 363 -6.43 -29.66 7.62
N VAL A 364 -7.44 -29.19 8.36
CA VAL A 364 -7.60 -27.74 8.61
C VAL A 364 -6.51 -27.26 9.57
N ILE A 365 -6.19 -28.01 10.62
CA ILE A 365 -5.11 -27.70 11.55
C ILE A 365 -3.77 -27.70 10.80
N ASP A 366 -3.52 -28.69 9.97
CA ASP A 366 -2.30 -28.78 9.16
C ASP A 366 -2.15 -27.55 8.24
N ALA A 367 -3.22 -27.14 7.56
CA ALA A 367 -3.20 -25.95 6.72
C ALA A 367 -2.98 -24.65 7.53
N LEU A 368 -3.61 -24.55 8.72
CA LEU A 368 -3.43 -23.40 9.60
C LEU A 368 -2.01 -23.31 10.17
N SER A 369 -1.33 -24.42 10.39
CA SER A 369 0.05 -24.43 10.89
C SER A 369 1.03 -23.73 9.95
N PHE A 370 0.70 -23.60 8.66
CA PHE A 370 1.45 -22.85 7.65
C PHE A 370 1.13 -21.35 7.61
N THR A 371 0.16 -20.88 8.40
CA THR A 371 -0.27 -19.47 8.35
C THR A 371 0.59 -18.56 9.21
N PHE A 372 0.58 -17.27 8.90
CA PHE A 372 1.14 -16.24 9.77
C PHE A 372 0.39 -16.18 11.11
N LEU A 373 -0.93 -16.46 11.10
CA LEU A 373 -1.72 -16.63 12.30
C LEU A 373 -1.08 -17.61 13.30
N ALA A 374 -0.62 -18.75 12.81
CA ALA A 374 0.02 -19.75 13.68
C ALA A 374 1.26 -19.20 14.38
N GLN A 375 2.09 -18.42 13.68
CA GLN A 375 3.25 -17.75 14.26
C GLN A 375 2.82 -16.72 15.32
N ARG A 376 1.81 -15.89 14.99
CA ARG A 376 1.34 -14.82 15.89
C ARG A 376 0.60 -15.36 17.10
N VAL A 377 -0.17 -16.42 16.98
CA VAL A 377 -0.81 -17.10 18.11
C VAL A 377 0.23 -17.67 19.09
N ALA A 378 1.39 -18.09 18.60
CA ALA A 378 2.49 -18.56 19.45
C ALA A 378 3.23 -17.39 20.13
N SER A 379 3.49 -16.29 19.42
CA SER A 379 4.27 -15.15 19.92
C SER A 379 3.43 -14.13 20.70
N ASN A 380 2.17 -13.89 20.30
CA ASN A 380 1.25 -12.93 20.92
C ASN A 380 -0.16 -13.52 21.18
N PRO A 381 -0.28 -14.63 21.95
CA PRO A 381 -1.56 -15.34 22.16
C PRO A 381 -2.65 -14.44 22.76
N SER A 382 -2.29 -13.47 23.60
CA SER A 382 -3.25 -12.58 24.27
C SER A 382 -4.03 -11.69 23.31
N TYR A 383 -3.43 -11.30 22.19
CA TYR A 383 -4.11 -10.53 21.15
C TYR A 383 -5.30 -11.32 20.56
N TYR A 384 -5.16 -12.63 20.43
CA TYR A 384 -6.17 -13.55 19.89
C TYR A 384 -7.09 -14.14 20.98
N GLY A 385 -7.05 -13.63 22.21
CA GLY A 385 -7.89 -14.09 23.31
C GLY A 385 -7.41 -15.38 23.98
N PHE A 386 -6.17 -15.83 23.73
CA PHE A 386 -5.60 -17.01 24.36
C PHE A 386 -4.73 -16.66 25.56
N THR A 387 -4.84 -17.49 26.61
CA THR A 387 -4.03 -17.34 27.83
C THR A 387 -2.80 -18.24 27.87
N LYS A 388 -2.82 -19.32 27.09
CA LYS A 388 -1.75 -20.33 27.03
C LYS A 388 -0.85 -20.09 25.82
N LYS A 389 0.44 -20.40 25.97
CA LYS A 389 1.43 -20.35 24.88
C LYS A 389 1.52 -21.66 24.06
N ASN A 390 0.57 -22.60 24.23
CA ASN A 390 0.55 -23.83 23.47
C ASN A 390 -0.12 -23.59 22.10
N GLN A 391 0.69 -23.53 21.05
CA GLN A 391 0.24 -23.27 19.69
C GLN A 391 -0.78 -24.30 19.19
N ASP A 392 -0.52 -25.59 19.42
CA ASP A 392 -1.38 -26.67 18.92
C ASP A 392 -2.76 -26.66 19.55
N GLU A 393 -2.83 -26.42 20.88
CA GLU A 393 -4.11 -26.29 21.59
C GLU A 393 -4.89 -25.06 21.10
N ASN A 394 -4.20 -23.95 20.86
CA ASN A 394 -4.83 -22.72 20.39
C ASN A 394 -5.36 -22.88 18.95
N LEU A 395 -4.59 -23.50 18.05
CA LEU A 395 -5.04 -23.78 16.68
C LEU A 395 -6.22 -24.78 16.68
N SER A 396 -6.18 -25.81 17.51
CA SER A 396 -7.32 -26.73 17.67
C SER A 396 -8.59 -26.01 18.14
N THR A 397 -8.46 -25.07 19.08
CA THR A 397 -9.58 -24.26 19.54
C THR A 397 -10.16 -23.38 18.43
N ILE A 398 -9.31 -22.76 17.62
CA ILE A 398 -9.74 -21.96 16.45
C ILE A 398 -10.52 -22.84 15.46
N VAL A 399 -10.03 -24.06 15.19
CA VAL A 399 -10.72 -24.98 14.26
C VAL A 399 -12.06 -25.43 14.82
N ASP A 400 -12.15 -25.70 16.12
CA ASP A 400 -13.41 -26.08 16.76
C ASP A 400 -14.44 -24.97 16.66
N GLN A 401 -14.06 -23.73 16.94
CA GLN A 401 -14.92 -22.55 16.77
C GLN A 401 -15.34 -22.36 15.31
N LEU A 402 -14.41 -22.55 14.35
CA LEU A 402 -14.69 -22.45 12.93
C LEU A 402 -15.72 -23.51 12.47
N VAL A 403 -15.56 -24.75 12.90
CA VAL A 403 -16.47 -25.86 12.58
C VAL A 403 -17.85 -25.63 13.19
N GLU A 404 -17.91 -25.13 14.41
CA GLU A 404 -19.18 -24.81 15.08
C GLU A 404 -19.91 -23.68 14.37
N ALA A 405 -19.23 -22.57 14.02
CA ALA A 405 -19.80 -21.47 13.24
C ALA A 405 -20.30 -21.88 11.85
N MET A 406 -19.76 -22.97 11.27
CA MET A 406 -20.24 -23.50 9.99
C MET A 406 -21.45 -24.44 10.13
N ARG A 407 -21.71 -24.97 11.31
CA ARG A 407 -22.87 -25.83 11.62
C ARG A 407 -24.14 -25.04 11.91
N GLU A 408 -23.99 -23.81 12.40
CA GLU A 408 -25.14 -22.94 12.60
C GLU A 408 -25.77 -22.61 11.23
N PRO A 409 -27.10 -22.86 11.05
CA PRO A 409 -27.78 -22.44 9.84
C PRO A 409 -27.67 -20.92 9.76
N ALA A 410 -27.31 -20.40 8.59
CA ALA A 410 -27.29 -18.96 8.35
C ALA A 410 -28.66 -18.41 8.76
N GLU A 411 -28.75 -17.67 9.86
CA GLU A 411 -29.96 -16.93 10.20
C GLU A 411 -30.31 -16.08 8.99
N ALA A 412 -31.50 -16.37 8.46
CA ALA A 412 -32.04 -15.61 7.35
C ALA A 412 -32.18 -14.15 7.80
N PHE A 413 -31.28 -13.30 7.33
CA PHE A 413 -31.49 -11.87 7.41
C PHE A 413 -32.70 -11.54 6.53
N SER A 414 -33.89 -11.45 7.21
CA SER A 414 -35.12 -10.87 6.68
C SER A 414 -34.96 -9.36 6.54
#